data_6d4450c550441e8507454426d746bfe1
#
_entry.id   6d4450c550441e8507454426d746bfe1
#
_cell.length_a   1.000
_cell.length_b   1.000
_cell.length_c   1.000
_cell.angle_alpha   90.00
_cell.angle_beta   90.00
_cell.angle_gamma   90.00
#
_symmetry.space_group_name_H-M   'P 1'
#
loop_
_entity.id
_entity.type
_entity.pdbx_description
1 polymer ?
#
loop_
_entity_poly.entity_id
_entity_poly.type
_entity_poly.pdbx_seq_one_letter_code
_entity_poly.pdbx_strand_id
1 'polypeptide(L)'
;AWLEKYTIMEDCTYEDASEGTRQLSVYNLPDDTAAFGFDLPPVGSVARVVIDGRECELLHHASVTGAGLRLLVPIGDADAVLRYLEERAGLPVVGDEAFALWRIERLLPAVGAELGEETNPLESGAGGAVDFRKGCFIGQEVIARLDSYDKVQRRPCRAGGSPAGRGGR
;
A
#
# COMPACT_ATOMS: atom_id res chain seq x y z
N ALA A 1 9.55 12.58 -14.61
CA ALA A 1 9.12 11.42 -15.40
C ALA A 1 7.61 11.38 -15.66
N TRP A 2 6.83 10.39 -15.13
CA TRP A 2 5.40 10.28 -15.47
C TRP A 2 4.57 11.43 -14.87
N LEU A 3 4.83 11.79 -13.61
CA LEU A 3 4.14 12.90 -12.94
C LEU A 3 4.40 14.22 -13.66
N GLU A 4 5.64 14.54 -13.98
CA GLU A 4 6.02 15.76 -14.70
C GLU A 4 5.33 15.90 -16.06
N LYS A 5 5.11 14.77 -16.77
CA LYS A 5 4.41 14.78 -18.06
C LYS A 5 2.98 15.30 -17.97
N TYR A 6 2.33 15.11 -16.83
CA TYR A 6 0.92 15.46 -16.62
C TYR A 6 0.71 16.65 -15.67
N THR A 7 1.79 17.22 -15.15
CA THR A 7 1.76 18.48 -14.38
C THR A 7 2.06 19.61 -15.34
N ILE A 8 1.03 20.36 -15.73
CA ILE A 8 1.13 21.37 -16.80
C ILE A 8 1.08 22.80 -16.23
N MET A 9 0.22 23.07 -15.26
CA MET A 9 -0.02 24.38 -14.71
C MET A 9 0.05 24.45 -13.17
N GLU A 10 0.24 23.33 -12.54
CA GLU A 10 0.36 23.20 -11.09
C GLU A 10 1.77 23.63 -10.64
N ASP A 11 1.84 24.44 -9.59
CA ASP A 11 3.10 24.81 -8.93
C ASP A 11 3.56 23.66 -8.03
N CYS A 12 4.10 22.63 -8.65
CA CYS A 12 4.56 21.41 -7.99
C CYS A 12 5.98 21.05 -8.43
N THR A 13 6.79 20.61 -7.47
CA THR A 13 8.11 20.01 -7.72
C THR A 13 8.10 18.55 -7.28
N TYR A 14 8.87 17.73 -7.98
CA TYR A 14 9.01 16.30 -7.68
C TYR A 14 10.46 15.99 -7.38
N GLU A 15 10.70 15.33 -6.28
CA GLU A 15 12.01 14.86 -5.87
C GLU A 15 11.96 13.34 -5.66
N ASP A 16 12.95 12.65 -6.18
CA ASP A 16 13.16 11.22 -5.92
C ASP A 16 13.98 11.06 -4.63
N ALA A 17 13.31 10.69 -3.56
CA ALA A 17 13.93 10.48 -2.24
C ALA A 17 14.41 9.02 -2.03
N SER A 18 14.39 8.17 -3.06
CA SER A 18 14.67 6.72 -2.93
C SER A 18 16.07 6.42 -2.41
N GLU A 19 17.07 7.23 -2.75
CA GLU A 19 18.43 7.02 -2.27
C GLU A 19 18.62 7.39 -0.80
N GLY A 20 17.80 8.32 -0.30
CA GLY A 20 17.87 8.83 1.08
C GLY A 20 16.99 8.09 2.07
N THR A 21 16.05 7.27 1.59
CA THR A 21 15.01 6.65 2.43
C THR A 21 14.85 5.16 2.16
N ARG A 22 14.42 4.43 3.20
CA ARG A 22 13.97 3.04 3.10
C ARG A 22 12.52 2.95 3.54
N GLN A 23 11.68 2.28 2.75
CA GLN A 23 10.33 1.94 3.17
C GLN A 23 10.33 0.58 3.87
N LEU A 24 9.81 0.55 5.11
CA LEU A 24 9.49 -0.67 5.82
C LEU A 24 7.96 -0.80 5.89
N SER A 25 7.44 -1.96 5.57
CA SER A 25 5.99 -2.21 5.57
C SER A 25 5.65 -3.28 6.61
N VAL A 26 4.67 -2.99 7.46
CA VAL A 26 4.13 -3.95 8.43
C VAL A 26 2.73 -4.32 8.00
N TYR A 27 2.46 -5.60 7.93
CA TYR A 27 1.16 -6.16 7.57
C TYR A 27 0.59 -6.96 8.73
N ASN A 28 -0.74 -7.09 8.79
CA ASN A 28 -1.44 -7.83 9.85
C ASN A 28 -1.03 -7.33 11.25
N LEU A 29 -1.34 -6.06 11.53
CA LEU A 29 -1.01 -5.48 12.84
C LEU A 29 -1.57 -6.34 13.97
N PRO A 30 -0.79 -6.58 15.03
CA PRO A 30 -1.30 -7.23 16.22
C PRO A 30 -2.35 -6.36 16.91
N ASP A 31 -3.24 -6.99 17.67
CA ASP A 31 -4.24 -6.27 18.47
C ASP A 31 -3.59 -5.37 19.53
N ASP A 32 -2.50 -5.85 20.14
CA ASP A 32 -1.67 -5.08 21.06
C ASP A 32 -0.52 -4.40 20.30
N THR A 33 -0.64 -3.10 20.14
CA THR A 33 0.35 -2.26 19.47
C THR A 33 1.29 -1.53 20.44
N ALA A 34 1.17 -1.77 21.74
CA ALA A 34 2.01 -1.12 22.76
C ALA A 34 3.51 -1.45 22.57
N ALA A 35 3.80 -2.64 22.01
CA ALA A 35 5.16 -3.06 21.71
C ALA A 35 5.88 -2.22 20.64
N PHE A 36 5.14 -1.43 19.85
CA PHE A 36 5.76 -0.48 18.92
C PHE A 36 6.50 0.67 19.62
N GLY A 37 6.14 0.98 20.87
CA GLY A 37 6.76 2.06 21.63
C GLY A 37 6.34 3.47 21.19
N PHE A 38 5.32 3.58 20.34
CA PHE A 38 4.71 4.82 19.89
C PHE A 38 3.21 4.62 19.64
N ASP A 39 2.44 5.71 19.73
CA ASP A 39 1.01 5.67 19.46
C ASP A 39 0.75 5.61 17.95
N LEU A 40 -0.15 4.73 17.55
CA LEU A 40 -0.59 4.67 16.14
C LEU A 40 -1.53 5.84 15.83
N PRO A 41 -1.25 6.62 14.80
CA PRO A 41 -2.19 7.63 14.33
C PRO A 41 -3.45 6.96 13.75
N PRO A 42 -4.56 7.70 13.57
CA PRO A 42 -5.76 7.16 12.95
C PRO A 42 -5.47 6.52 11.58
N VAL A 43 -6.23 5.47 11.22
CA VAL A 43 -6.13 4.86 9.89
C VAL A 43 -6.38 5.90 8.81
N GLY A 44 -5.55 5.92 7.78
CA GLY A 44 -5.59 6.88 6.69
C GLY A 44 -4.81 8.16 6.94
N SER A 45 -4.08 8.26 8.06
CA SER A 45 -3.27 9.44 8.40
C SER A 45 -1.77 9.14 8.38
N VAL A 46 -1.00 10.23 8.29
CA VAL A 46 0.46 10.23 8.37
C VAL A 46 0.87 10.95 9.66
N ALA A 47 1.88 10.45 10.35
CA ALA A 47 2.47 11.08 11.53
C ALA A 47 4.00 10.92 11.52
N ARG A 48 4.70 11.83 12.18
CA ARG A 48 6.09 11.63 12.55
C ARG A 48 6.12 10.87 13.86
N VAL A 49 6.93 9.82 13.91
CA VAL A 49 7.12 8.99 15.10
C VAL A 49 8.62 8.86 15.39
N VAL A 50 8.94 8.61 16.65
CA VAL A 50 10.32 8.35 17.06
C VAL A 50 10.42 6.88 17.46
N ILE A 51 11.27 6.13 16.78
CA ILE A 51 11.50 4.70 17.03
C ILE A 51 12.95 4.54 17.47
N ASP A 52 13.16 4.14 18.69
CA ASP A 52 14.49 3.99 19.29
C ASP A 52 15.40 5.24 19.08
N GLY A 53 14.81 6.44 19.31
CA GLY A 53 15.49 7.72 19.14
C GLY A 53 15.65 8.20 17.69
N ARG A 54 15.05 7.53 16.70
CA ARG A 54 15.14 7.84 15.27
C ARG A 54 13.81 8.35 14.75
N GLU A 55 13.83 9.49 14.07
CA GLU A 55 12.64 10.05 13.44
C GLU A 55 12.28 9.28 12.18
N CYS A 56 11.01 8.90 12.07
CA CYS A 56 10.44 8.22 10.93
C CYS A 56 9.10 8.87 10.56
N GLU A 57 8.74 8.82 9.28
CA GLU A 57 7.38 9.10 8.86
C GLU A 57 6.59 7.80 8.80
N LEU A 58 5.43 7.79 9.43
CA LEU A 58 4.55 6.63 9.50
C LEU A 58 3.23 6.93 8.83
N LEU A 59 2.85 6.11 7.86
CA LEU A 59 1.51 6.05 7.29
C LEU A 59 0.79 4.84 7.88
N HIS A 60 -0.30 5.07 8.59
CA HIS A 60 -1.23 4.03 9.02
C HIS A 60 -2.32 3.89 7.95
N HIS A 61 -2.30 2.81 7.20
CA HIS A 61 -3.22 2.62 6.08
C HIS A 61 -4.15 1.43 6.26
N ALA A 62 -5.37 1.55 5.73
CA ALA A 62 -6.23 0.40 5.51
C ALA A 62 -5.72 -0.36 4.27
N SER A 63 -5.67 -1.67 4.35
CA SER A 63 -5.34 -2.55 3.24
C SER A 63 -6.45 -3.59 3.07
N VAL A 64 -6.54 -4.21 1.92
CA VAL A 64 -7.42 -5.36 1.69
C VAL A 64 -7.11 -6.54 2.62
N THR A 65 -5.95 -6.53 3.28
CA THR A 65 -5.53 -7.52 4.28
C THR A 65 -5.74 -7.06 5.72
N GLY A 66 -6.37 -5.90 5.94
CA GLY A 66 -6.50 -5.28 7.26
C GLY A 66 -5.65 -4.01 7.39
N ALA A 67 -5.52 -3.51 8.60
CA ALA A 67 -4.67 -2.36 8.87
C ALA A 67 -3.18 -2.73 8.72
N GLY A 68 -2.40 -1.77 8.25
CA GLY A 68 -0.95 -1.90 8.07
C GLY A 68 -0.22 -0.59 8.25
N LEU A 69 1.08 -0.66 8.44
CA LEU A 69 1.95 0.51 8.55
C LEU A 69 2.93 0.55 7.39
N ARG A 70 3.23 1.75 6.93
CA ARG A 70 4.40 2.05 6.11
C ARG A 70 5.24 3.08 6.83
N LEU A 71 6.48 2.74 7.06
CA LEU A 71 7.47 3.61 7.66
C LEU A 71 8.43 4.06 6.56
N LEU A 72 8.60 5.37 6.42
CA LEU A 72 9.69 5.95 5.65
C LEU A 72 10.80 6.32 6.63
N VAL A 73 11.90 5.64 6.51
CA VAL A 73 13.04 5.71 7.45
C VAL A 73 14.25 6.26 6.70
N PRO A 74 15.00 7.22 7.25
CA PRO A 74 16.29 7.61 6.69
C PRO A 74 17.16 6.38 6.47
N ILE A 75 17.85 6.30 5.33
CA ILE A 75 18.59 5.10 4.91
C ILE A 75 19.62 4.65 5.95
N GLY A 76 20.28 5.60 6.64
CA GLY A 76 21.25 5.31 7.69
C GLY A 76 20.68 4.70 8.96
N ASP A 77 19.38 4.85 9.18
CA ASP A 77 18.67 4.37 10.38
C ASP A 77 17.85 3.09 10.11
N ALA A 78 17.68 2.71 8.85
CA ALA A 78 16.77 1.66 8.43
C ALA A 78 17.03 0.31 9.11
N ASP A 79 18.28 -0.12 9.20
CA ASP A 79 18.64 -1.41 9.81
C ASP A 79 18.41 -1.40 11.33
N ALA A 80 18.58 -0.25 11.98
CA ALA A 80 18.36 -0.12 13.41
C ALA A 80 16.85 -0.13 13.73
N VAL A 81 16.06 0.57 12.94
CA VAL A 81 14.59 0.55 13.06
C VAL A 81 14.05 -0.85 12.78
N LEU A 82 14.55 -1.53 11.74
CA LEU A 82 14.16 -2.90 11.43
C LEU A 82 14.41 -3.85 12.59
N ARG A 83 15.62 -3.81 13.18
CA ARG A 83 15.96 -4.61 14.36
C ARG A 83 15.08 -4.29 15.58
N TYR A 84 14.78 -3.02 15.81
CA TYR A 84 13.86 -2.65 16.87
C TYR A 84 12.47 -3.29 16.69
N LEU A 85 11.92 -3.22 15.49
CA LEU A 85 10.62 -3.82 15.18
C LEU A 85 10.64 -5.34 15.34
N GLU A 86 11.73 -5.99 14.97
CA GLU A 86 11.90 -7.43 15.11
C GLU A 86 12.05 -7.86 16.59
N GLU A 87 12.97 -7.23 17.31
CA GLU A 87 13.35 -7.65 18.67
C GLU A 87 12.37 -7.15 19.74
N ARG A 88 11.83 -5.94 19.59
CA ARG A 88 10.97 -5.28 20.59
C ARG A 88 9.50 -5.42 20.29
N ALA A 89 9.10 -5.26 19.03
CA ALA A 89 7.72 -5.42 18.63
C ALA A 89 7.38 -6.86 18.22
N GLY A 90 8.35 -7.77 18.18
CA GLY A 90 8.14 -9.18 17.88
C GLY A 90 7.67 -9.42 16.44
N LEU A 91 7.98 -8.50 15.52
CA LEU A 91 7.56 -8.60 14.12
C LEU A 91 8.61 -9.37 13.32
N PRO A 92 8.29 -10.56 12.78
CA PRO A 92 9.24 -11.31 11.99
C PRO A 92 9.51 -10.61 10.66
N VAL A 93 10.79 -10.57 10.27
CA VAL A 93 11.17 -10.13 8.93
C VAL A 93 10.79 -11.20 7.93
N VAL A 94 10.12 -10.79 6.85
CA VAL A 94 9.61 -11.68 5.81
C VAL A 94 10.44 -11.51 4.54
N GLY A 95 11.00 -12.59 4.03
CA GLY A 95 11.73 -12.59 2.76
C GLY A 95 10.80 -12.55 1.55
N ASP A 96 11.35 -12.19 0.39
CA ASP A 96 10.61 -11.95 -0.85
C ASP A 96 9.74 -13.12 -1.30
N GLU A 97 10.23 -14.36 -1.20
CA GLU A 97 9.46 -15.56 -1.56
C GLU A 97 8.23 -15.76 -0.67
N ALA A 98 8.42 -15.65 0.64
CA ALA A 98 7.33 -15.79 1.59
C ALA A 98 6.31 -14.66 1.43
N PHE A 99 6.77 -13.42 1.19
CA PHE A 99 5.89 -12.29 0.88
C PHE A 99 5.14 -12.51 -0.44
N ALA A 100 5.79 -13.03 -1.47
CA ALA A 100 5.14 -13.33 -2.75
C ALA A 100 4.02 -14.37 -2.59
N LEU A 101 4.25 -15.44 -1.84
CA LEU A 101 3.21 -16.43 -1.53
C LEU A 101 2.06 -15.82 -0.72
N TRP A 102 2.39 -15.08 0.33
CA TRP A 102 1.41 -14.44 1.19
C TRP A 102 0.53 -13.43 0.42
N ARG A 103 1.12 -12.58 -0.46
CA ARG A 103 0.35 -11.64 -1.26
C ARG A 103 -0.61 -12.33 -2.25
N ILE A 104 -0.16 -13.44 -2.86
CA ILE A 104 -0.98 -14.24 -3.77
C ILE A 104 -2.18 -14.84 -3.01
N GLU A 105 -1.93 -15.42 -1.84
CA GLU A 105 -3.00 -15.95 -0.98
C GLU A 105 -4.01 -14.88 -0.55
N ARG A 106 -3.56 -13.63 -0.43
CA ARG A 106 -4.41 -12.49 -0.04
C ARG A 106 -4.99 -11.74 -1.24
N LEU A 107 -4.70 -12.18 -2.46
CA LEU A 107 -5.11 -11.50 -3.70
C LEU A 107 -4.62 -10.05 -3.76
N LEU A 108 -3.43 -9.78 -3.22
CA LEU A 108 -2.76 -8.48 -3.31
C LEU A 108 -2.04 -8.37 -4.65
N PRO A 109 -2.47 -7.49 -5.53
CA PRO A 109 -1.82 -7.33 -6.83
C PRO A 109 -0.45 -6.64 -6.68
N ALA A 110 0.49 -7.04 -7.51
CA ALA A 110 1.82 -6.45 -7.58
C ALA A 110 2.11 -5.90 -8.98
N VAL A 111 2.93 -4.85 -9.03
CA VAL A 111 3.41 -4.26 -10.29
C VAL A 111 4.27 -5.28 -11.03
N GLY A 112 4.03 -5.41 -12.34
CA GLY A 112 4.73 -6.38 -13.18
C GLY A 112 4.19 -7.80 -13.11
N ALA A 113 3.19 -8.06 -12.24
CA ALA A 113 2.45 -9.31 -12.19
C ALA A 113 0.97 -9.06 -12.56
N GLU A 114 0.13 -8.73 -11.60
CA GLU A 114 -1.30 -8.45 -11.85
C GLU A 114 -1.56 -6.98 -12.24
N LEU A 115 -0.64 -6.07 -11.93
CA LEU A 115 -0.73 -4.65 -12.31
C LEU A 115 0.23 -4.36 -13.47
N GLY A 116 -0.31 -4.08 -14.63
CA GLY A 116 0.41 -3.74 -15.84
C GLY A 116 -0.45 -2.87 -16.78
N GLU A 117 0.11 -2.47 -17.90
CA GLU A 117 -0.60 -1.64 -18.90
C GLU A 117 -1.83 -2.32 -19.49
N GLU A 118 -1.81 -3.66 -19.54
CA GLU A 118 -2.89 -4.48 -20.07
C GLU A 118 -4.02 -4.78 -19.07
N THR A 119 -3.87 -4.35 -17.81
CA THR A 119 -4.82 -4.69 -16.75
C THR A 119 -5.58 -3.47 -16.24
N ASN A 120 -6.90 -3.61 -16.14
CA ASN A 120 -7.74 -2.60 -15.51
C ASN A 120 -7.68 -2.74 -13.97
N PRO A 121 -7.61 -1.64 -13.19
CA PRO A 121 -7.58 -1.70 -11.74
C PRO A 121 -8.74 -2.49 -11.10
N LEU A 122 -9.93 -2.45 -11.72
CA LEU A 122 -11.08 -3.20 -11.24
C LEU A 122 -10.95 -4.70 -11.50
N GLU A 123 -10.23 -5.09 -12.54
CA GLU A 123 -9.97 -6.49 -12.90
C GLU A 123 -8.79 -7.08 -12.13
N SER A 124 -7.80 -6.27 -11.77
CA SER A 124 -6.60 -6.71 -11.05
C SER A 124 -6.78 -6.82 -9.53
N GLY A 125 -7.95 -6.44 -9.00
CA GLY A 125 -8.18 -6.41 -7.56
C GLY A 125 -7.80 -5.09 -6.88
N ALA A 126 -7.32 -4.10 -7.65
CA ALA A 126 -6.93 -2.78 -7.14
C ALA A 126 -8.10 -1.78 -7.07
N GLY A 127 -9.35 -2.24 -7.13
CA GLY A 127 -10.54 -1.38 -7.07
C GLY A 127 -10.61 -0.49 -5.83
N GLY A 128 -10.07 -0.94 -4.69
CA GLY A 128 -9.96 -0.12 -3.48
C GLY A 128 -9.02 1.09 -3.58
N ALA A 129 -8.17 1.15 -4.61
CA ALA A 129 -7.31 2.29 -4.91
C ALA A 129 -7.98 3.32 -5.83
N VAL A 130 -9.20 3.05 -6.30
CA VAL A 130 -9.97 3.94 -7.18
C VAL A 130 -10.96 4.73 -6.35
N ASP A 131 -10.84 6.06 -6.37
CA ASP A 131 -11.85 6.94 -5.77
C ASP A 131 -12.74 7.53 -6.86
N PHE A 132 -13.99 7.09 -6.91
CA PHE A 132 -15.00 7.56 -7.86
C PHE A 132 -15.57 8.95 -7.54
N ARG A 133 -15.24 9.51 -6.37
CA ARG A 133 -15.74 10.82 -5.90
C ARG A 133 -14.74 11.93 -6.08
N LYS A 134 -13.46 11.61 -6.32
CA LYS A 134 -12.44 12.62 -6.60
C LYS A 134 -12.63 13.27 -7.96
N GLY A 135 -11.94 14.38 -8.21
CA GLY A 135 -11.90 15.07 -9.51
C GLY A 135 -11.40 14.18 -10.66
N CYS A 136 -11.38 14.73 -11.87
CA CYS A 136 -10.99 14.01 -13.08
C CYS A 136 -9.60 13.36 -12.99
N PHE A 137 -9.46 12.20 -13.60
CA PHE A 137 -8.19 11.46 -13.69
C PHE A 137 -8.10 10.72 -15.04
N ILE A 138 -6.89 10.36 -15.42
CA ILE A 138 -6.63 9.66 -16.69
C ILE A 138 -7.28 8.27 -16.65
N GLY A 139 -8.09 7.96 -17.66
CA GLY A 139 -8.81 6.69 -17.75
C GLY A 139 -10.12 6.63 -16.97
N GLN A 140 -10.55 7.73 -16.33
CA GLN A 140 -11.79 7.79 -15.56
C GLN A 140 -13.01 7.27 -16.31
N GLU A 141 -13.16 7.66 -17.58
CA GLU A 141 -14.32 7.24 -18.38
C GLU A 141 -14.43 5.72 -18.51
N VAL A 142 -13.31 5.06 -18.78
CA VAL A 142 -13.26 3.60 -18.92
C VAL A 142 -13.60 2.93 -17.60
N ILE A 143 -12.99 3.39 -16.51
CA ILE A 143 -13.18 2.83 -15.17
C ILE A 143 -14.62 3.05 -14.70
N ALA A 144 -15.16 4.27 -14.83
CA ALA A 144 -16.51 4.59 -14.44
C ALA A 144 -17.55 3.80 -15.27
N ARG A 145 -17.28 3.61 -16.56
CA ARG A 145 -18.15 2.82 -17.45
C ARG A 145 -18.17 1.34 -17.07
N LEU A 146 -16.99 0.76 -16.76
CA LEU A 146 -16.91 -0.64 -16.32
C LEU A 146 -17.64 -0.87 -15.00
N ASP A 147 -17.51 0.07 -14.05
CA ASP A 147 -18.21 0.00 -12.76
C ASP A 147 -19.72 0.18 -12.91
N SER A 148 -20.16 1.22 -13.66
CA SER A 148 -21.58 1.57 -13.81
C SER A 148 -22.39 0.49 -14.54
N TYR A 149 -21.80 -0.18 -15.50
CA TYR A 149 -22.47 -1.24 -16.27
C TYR A 149 -22.20 -2.65 -15.72
N ASP A 150 -21.47 -2.77 -14.61
CA ASP A 150 -21.06 -4.06 -14.03
C ASP A 150 -20.37 -5.00 -15.07
N LYS A 151 -19.53 -4.40 -15.92
CA LYS A 151 -18.88 -5.09 -17.03
C LYS A 151 -17.44 -5.54 -16.72
N VAL A 152 -17.08 -5.63 -15.47
CA VAL A 152 -15.79 -6.21 -15.05
C VAL A 152 -15.81 -7.71 -15.34
N GLN A 153 -15.06 -8.13 -16.38
CA GLN A 153 -15.10 -9.49 -16.91
C GLN A 153 -14.20 -10.47 -16.15
N ARG A 154 -13.14 -9.97 -15.52
CA ARG A 154 -12.15 -10.76 -14.79
C ARG A 154 -12.04 -10.28 -13.36
N ARG A 155 -11.77 -11.19 -12.44
CA ARG A 155 -11.46 -10.84 -11.05
C ARG A 155 -10.45 -11.83 -10.51
N PRO A 156 -9.49 -11.40 -9.67
CA PRO A 156 -8.63 -12.33 -8.98
C PRO A 156 -9.48 -13.26 -8.11
N CYS A 157 -9.17 -14.54 -8.15
CA CYS A 157 -9.83 -15.52 -7.29
C CYS A 157 -8.81 -16.56 -6.81
N ARG A 158 -9.09 -17.16 -5.66
CA ARG A 158 -8.33 -18.33 -5.20
C ARG A 158 -8.83 -19.57 -5.94
N ALA A 159 -7.93 -20.48 -6.26
CA ALA A 159 -8.31 -21.80 -6.78
C ALA A 159 -9.22 -22.49 -5.76
N GLY A 160 -10.47 -22.79 -6.15
CA GLY A 160 -11.47 -23.37 -5.27
C GLY A 160 -12.21 -22.41 -4.33
N GLY A 161 -12.02 -21.09 -4.48
CA GLY A 161 -12.67 -20.06 -3.65
C GLY A 161 -13.60 -19.13 -4.43
N SER A 162 -14.41 -18.37 -3.69
CA SER A 162 -15.18 -17.27 -4.26
C SER A 162 -14.25 -16.12 -4.70
N PRO A 163 -14.61 -15.37 -5.74
CA PRO A 163 -13.86 -14.19 -6.16
C PRO A 163 -13.74 -13.17 -5.02
N ALA A 164 -12.68 -12.38 -5.02
CA ALA A 164 -12.52 -11.27 -4.09
C ALA A 164 -13.78 -10.41 -4.08
N GLY A 165 -14.32 -10.17 -2.90
CA GLY A 165 -15.55 -9.37 -2.73
C GLY A 165 -15.39 -7.97 -3.30
N ARG A 166 -16.48 -7.33 -3.71
CA ARG A 166 -16.49 -5.90 -4.00
C ARG A 166 -16.08 -5.17 -2.73
N GLY A 167 -15.03 -4.36 -2.78
CA GLY A 167 -14.77 -3.41 -1.73
C GLY A 167 -16.05 -2.61 -1.46
N GLY A 168 -16.53 -2.61 -0.22
CA GLY A 168 -17.79 -1.94 0.14
C GLY A 168 -17.76 -0.47 -0.29
N ARG A 169 -18.89 -0.01 -0.82
CA ARG A 169 -19.10 1.41 -1.15
C ARG A 169 -19.21 2.24 0.11
#